data_79657677f0ab39b84894931229fedcfe
#
_entry.id   79657677f0ab39b84894931229fedcfe
#
_cell.length_a   1.000
_cell.length_b   1.000
_cell.length_c   1.000
_cell.angle_alpha   90.00
_cell.angle_beta   90.00
_cell.angle_gamma   90.00
#
_symmetry.space_group_name_H-M   'P 1'
#
loop_
_entity.id
_entity.type
_entity.pdbx_description
1 polymer ?
#
loop_
_entity_poly.entity_id
_entity_poly.type
_entity_poly.pdbx_seq_one_letter_code
_entity_poly.pdbx_strand_id
1 'polypeptide(L)'
;MDRRKFMQTSAVAAAGLAFFPALRGAAGSTAADLLYDISLAQWSLYRTHFSGEMNNLDFPRVARETFGIVAIEYVNTFMREESREPGYVTELKNICNGEGVTSLLIMCDSEGKVGDPDEAARITTVENHYRWVDIAVELGCHSIRVNAASDGDWNTQRDLAADGLRRLTEFADRVDINVIVENHGGISSNGAWLAEVIRTVDHPRCGTLPDFGNFYMGEERGWYDIYQGVEDLMPFAKGVSAKTHNFDDAGNERDKDYLRLLRIVLDAGYRGYVGVEYEGNEKPEAEGILLTKALLERCRETLTPEYA
;
A
#
# COMPACT_ATOMS: atom_id res chain seq x y z
N MET A 1 -2.31 52.88 -26.98
CA MET A 1 -3.30 52.71 -28.05
C MET A 1 -3.98 51.38 -27.81
N ASP A 2 -5.13 51.28 -27.61
CA ASP A 2 -6.35 51.83 -27.06
C ASP A 2 -7.33 50.66 -26.96
N ARG A 3 -7.84 50.49 -25.77
CA ARG A 3 -8.92 49.54 -25.48
C ARG A 3 -10.23 50.18 -26.00
N ARG A 4 -11.10 49.39 -26.56
CA ARG A 4 -12.48 49.61 -26.97
C ARG A 4 -12.72 49.70 -28.47
N LYS A 5 -13.53 48.80 -28.85
CA LYS A 5 -14.67 48.77 -29.78
C LYS A 5 -14.69 47.42 -30.52
N PHE A 6 -15.64 46.61 -30.25
CA PHE A 6 -16.81 46.38 -31.04
C PHE A 6 -17.83 45.54 -30.30
N MET A 7 -18.87 46.18 -29.90
CA MET A 7 -20.16 45.52 -29.60
C MET A 7 -21.12 45.91 -30.70
N GLN A 8 -22.07 45.04 -30.94
CA GLN A 8 -23.31 45.18 -31.74
C GLN A 8 -23.22 44.80 -33.23
N THR A 9 -23.90 43.75 -33.63
CA THR A 9 -25.30 43.86 -34.08
C THR A 9 -25.99 42.50 -34.18
N SER A 10 -27.26 42.53 -33.83
CA SER A 10 -28.30 41.53 -33.76
C SER A 10 -28.77 41.00 -35.13
N ALA A 11 -29.31 39.81 -35.28
CA ALA A 11 -30.75 39.52 -35.33
C ALA A 11 -31.03 38.16 -35.99
N VAL A 12 -31.77 37.32 -35.27
CA VAL A 12 -32.94 36.54 -35.62
C VAL A 12 -32.96 35.71 -36.95
N ALA A 13 -33.06 34.42 -36.83
CA ALA A 13 -34.05 33.59 -37.55
C ALA A 13 -34.28 32.26 -36.78
N ALA A 14 -35.57 31.98 -36.60
CA ALA A 14 -36.11 30.88 -35.80
C ALA A 14 -36.25 29.58 -36.60
N ALA A 15 -36.47 28.50 -35.87
CA ALA A 15 -37.19 27.27 -36.21
C ALA A 15 -36.36 26.09 -36.78
N GLY A 16 -36.33 25.04 -35.94
CA GLY A 16 -35.93 23.70 -36.33
C GLY A 16 -35.77 22.80 -35.09
N LEU A 17 -36.92 22.46 -34.43
CA LEU A 17 -36.93 21.42 -33.39
C LEU A 17 -36.60 20.07 -34.01
N ALA A 18 -35.36 19.61 -33.89
CA ALA A 18 -35.00 18.22 -34.10
C ALA A 18 -34.80 17.59 -32.71
N PHE A 19 -35.70 16.70 -32.34
CA PHE A 19 -35.59 15.80 -31.20
C PHE A 19 -34.38 14.88 -31.42
N PHE A 20 -33.25 15.13 -30.71
CA PHE A 20 -32.23 14.12 -30.52
C PHE A 20 -32.57 13.37 -29.23
N PRO A 21 -32.65 12.01 -29.28
CA PRO A 21 -32.75 11.24 -28.06
C PRO A 21 -31.42 11.46 -27.25
N ALA A 22 -31.56 11.90 -26.02
CA ALA A 22 -30.47 11.97 -25.09
C ALA A 22 -29.84 10.58 -24.97
N LEU A 23 -28.61 10.41 -25.47
CA LEU A 23 -27.73 9.35 -25.06
C LEU A 23 -27.54 9.51 -23.55
N ARG A 24 -28.17 8.62 -22.79
CA ARG A 24 -27.80 8.40 -21.40
C ARG A 24 -26.34 8.00 -21.42
N GLY A 25 -25.47 8.93 -21.07
CA GLY A 25 -24.09 8.62 -20.74
C GLY A 25 -24.13 7.54 -19.66
N ALA A 26 -23.37 6.47 -19.88
CA ALA A 26 -23.11 5.50 -18.84
C ALA A 26 -22.61 6.30 -17.61
N ALA A 27 -23.38 6.27 -16.52
CA ALA A 27 -22.95 6.79 -15.25
C ALA A 27 -21.66 6.03 -14.92
N GLY A 28 -20.53 6.73 -14.86
CA GLY A 28 -19.29 6.14 -14.37
C GLY A 28 -19.57 5.63 -12.96
N SER A 29 -19.22 4.37 -12.70
CA SER A 29 -19.22 3.79 -11.36
C SER A 29 -18.54 4.76 -10.42
N THR A 30 -19.19 5.15 -9.35
CA THR A 30 -18.56 5.94 -8.29
C THR A 30 -17.63 5.03 -7.49
N ALA A 31 -16.54 5.56 -6.95
CA ALA A 31 -15.57 4.78 -6.17
C ALA A 31 -16.21 3.91 -5.04
N ALA A 32 -17.44 4.24 -4.62
CA ALA A 32 -18.21 3.48 -3.63
C ALA A 32 -18.70 2.10 -4.11
N ASP A 33 -18.63 1.82 -5.42
CA ASP A 33 -19.14 0.58 -6.02
C ASP A 33 -18.03 -0.44 -6.33
N LEU A 34 -16.77 -0.11 -6.08
CA LEU A 34 -15.64 -1.03 -6.33
C LEU A 34 -15.41 -1.98 -5.15
N LEU A 35 -15.09 -3.24 -5.44
CA LEU A 35 -14.77 -4.23 -4.41
C LEU A 35 -13.52 -3.88 -3.60
N TYR A 36 -12.54 -3.23 -4.24
CA TYR A 36 -11.33 -2.66 -3.66
C TYR A 36 -10.75 -1.62 -4.61
N ASP A 37 -9.97 -0.71 -4.06
CA ASP A 37 -9.16 0.25 -4.82
C ASP A 37 -7.73 -0.28 -5.00
N ILE A 38 -6.97 0.33 -5.92
CA ILE A 38 -5.60 -0.07 -6.23
C ILE A 38 -4.65 1.05 -5.81
N SER A 39 -3.62 0.70 -5.05
CA SER A 39 -2.48 1.56 -4.71
C SER A 39 -1.19 1.07 -5.37
N LEU A 40 -0.13 1.88 -5.30
CA LEU A 40 1.21 1.55 -5.76
C LEU A 40 2.19 1.61 -4.59
N ALA A 41 2.80 0.48 -4.26
CA ALA A 41 3.93 0.42 -3.35
C ALA A 41 5.20 0.94 -4.05
N GLN A 42 5.86 1.91 -3.43
CA GLN A 42 7.07 2.55 -3.94
C GLN A 42 8.20 1.54 -4.19
N TRP A 43 8.23 0.45 -3.42
CA TRP A 43 9.22 -0.62 -3.62
C TRP A 43 9.15 -1.25 -5.02
N SER A 44 8.01 -1.19 -5.72
CA SER A 44 7.91 -1.61 -7.14
C SER A 44 8.87 -0.87 -8.08
N LEU A 45 9.40 0.26 -7.66
CA LEU A 45 10.35 1.11 -8.41
C LEU A 45 11.72 1.19 -7.73
N TYR A 46 12.09 0.18 -6.92
CA TYR A 46 13.31 0.22 -6.12
C TYR A 46 14.58 0.32 -6.95
N ARG A 47 14.65 -0.34 -8.12
CA ARG A 47 15.81 -0.26 -9.02
C ARG A 47 15.97 1.15 -9.59
N THR A 48 14.87 1.75 -10.02
CA THR A 48 14.83 3.14 -10.54
C THR A 48 15.23 4.15 -9.45
N HIS A 49 14.79 3.95 -8.20
CA HIS A 49 15.22 4.78 -7.07
C HIS A 49 16.70 4.60 -6.73
N PHE A 50 17.19 3.36 -6.61
CA PHE A 50 18.60 3.10 -6.27
C PHE A 50 19.57 3.49 -7.38
N SER A 51 19.14 3.50 -8.65
CA SER A 51 19.96 4.00 -9.75
C SER A 51 20.08 5.54 -9.77
N GLY A 52 19.23 6.24 -9.02
CA GLY A 52 19.16 7.70 -9.01
C GLY A 52 18.41 8.29 -10.21
N GLU A 53 17.74 7.47 -11.02
CA GLU A 53 16.92 7.92 -12.15
C GLU A 53 15.63 8.62 -11.71
N MET A 54 15.18 8.36 -10.48
CA MET A 54 14.00 8.98 -9.88
C MET A 54 14.27 9.32 -8.41
N ASN A 55 13.90 10.52 -8.00
CA ASN A 55 13.88 10.87 -6.58
C ASN A 55 12.49 10.66 -5.97
N ASN A 56 12.42 10.70 -4.64
CA ASN A 56 11.17 10.42 -3.94
C ASN A 56 10.06 11.45 -4.25
N LEU A 57 10.40 12.71 -4.54
CA LEU A 57 9.42 13.75 -4.88
C LEU A 57 8.77 13.54 -6.26
N ASP A 58 9.39 12.75 -7.14
CA ASP A 58 8.82 12.41 -8.44
C ASP A 58 7.75 11.30 -8.33
N PHE A 59 7.79 10.50 -7.27
CA PHE A 59 6.96 9.30 -7.13
C PHE A 59 5.45 9.56 -7.27
N PRO A 60 4.84 10.57 -6.62
CA PRO A 60 3.40 10.82 -6.76
C PRO A 60 2.99 11.09 -8.22
N ARG A 61 3.77 11.90 -8.94
CA ARG A 61 3.51 12.20 -10.35
C ARG A 61 3.69 10.97 -11.24
N VAL A 62 4.75 10.19 -11.03
CA VAL A 62 5.02 8.94 -11.78
C VAL A 62 3.89 7.93 -11.55
N ALA A 63 3.42 7.76 -10.33
CA ALA A 63 2.29 6.88 -10.01
C ALA A 63 1.04 7.26 -10.81
N ARG A 64 0.71 8.54 -10.86
CA ARG A 64 -0.45 9.05 -11.58
C ARG A 64 -0.27 9.04 -13.10
N GLU A 65 0.80 9.67 -13.61
CA GLU A 65 0.94 9.91 -15.05
C GLU A 65 1.35 8.66 -15.82
N THR A 66 2.19 7.81 -15.22
CA THR A 66 2.70 6.60 -15.89
C THR A 66 1.79 5.39 -15.68
N PHE A 67 1.25 5.23 -14.46
CA PHE A 67 0.51 4.03 -14.10
C PHE A 67 -1.01 4.27 -13.93
N GLY A 68 -1.44 5.53 -13.89
CA GLY A 68 -2.84 5.87 -13.63
C GLY A 68 -3.30 5.41 -12.25
N ILE A 69 -2.39 5.38 -11.25
CA ILE A 69 -2.67 5.02 -9.86
C ILE A 69 -2.61 6.30 -9.01
N VAL A 70 -3.65 6.58 -8.25
CA VAL A 70 -3.81 7.81 -7.47
C VAL A 70 -3.77 7.58 -5.96
N ALA A 71 -3.27 6.44 -5.53
CA ALA A 71 -3.01 6.11 -4.13
C ALA A 71 -1.65 5.45 -4.03
N ILE A 72 -0.82 5.85 -3.07
CA ILE A 72 0.58 5.42 -2.97
C ILE A 72 0.99 5.04 -1.56
N GLU A 73 1.99 4.15 -1.49
CA GLU A 73 2.57 3.60 -0.28
C GLU A 73 4.08 3.84 -0.33
N TYR A 74 4.60 4.61 0.62
CA TYR A 74 6.01 4.98 0.65
C TYR A 74 6.89 3.90 1.29
N VAL A 75 8.20 3.96 0.97
CA VAL A 75 9.25 3.25 1.71
C VAL A 75 10.20 4.28 2.30
N ASN A 76 10.41 4.21 3.61
CA ASN A 76 11.25 5.16 4.35
C ASN A 76 12.68 5.25 3.81
N THR A 77 13.19 4.17 3.23
CA THR A 77 14.54 4.09 2.65
C THR A 77 14.78 5.17 1.59
N PHE A 78 13.76 5.54 0.81
CA PHE A 78 13.88 6.50 -0.29
C PHE A 78 13.71 7.97 0.13
N MET A 79 13.50 8.23 1.42
CA MET A 79 13.38 9.60 1.96
C MET A 79 14.02 9.74 3.34
N ARG A 80 14.89 8.80 3.73
CA ARG A 80 15.43 8.71 5.09
C ARG A 80 16.18 9.97 5.51
N GLU A 81 17.07 10.45 4.69
CA GLU A 81 17.87 11.65 4.97
C GLU A 81 17.14 12.91 4.58
N GLU A 82 16.51 12.94 3.40
CA GLU A 82 15.79 14.08 2.86
C GLU A 82 14.62 14.49 3.77
N SER A 83 13.94 13.54 4.41
CA SER A 83 12.85 13.84 5.36
C SER A 83 13.32 14.51 6.67
N ARG A 84 14.63 14.68 6.87
CA ARG A 84 15.20 15.49 7.97
C ARG A 84 15.32 16.97 7.62
N GLU A 85 15.31 17.28 6.30
CA GLU A 85 15.40 18.65 5.82
C GLU A 85 14.09 19.39 6.09
N PRO A 86 14.15 20.61 6.66
CA PRO A 86 12.97 21.41 6.92
C PRO A 86 12.14 21.66 5.64
N GLY A 87 10.87 21.34 5.69
CA GLY A 87 9.94 21.57 4.60
C GLY A 87 9.83 20.46 3.55
N TYR A 88 10.72 19.46 3.58
CA TYR A 88 10.69 18.35 2.60
C TYR A 88 9.37 17.58 2.62
N VAL A 89 8.90 17.19 3.80
CA VAL A 89 7.63 16.43 3.95
C VAL A 89 6.44 17.28 3.51
N THR A 90 6.47 18.58 3.84
CA THR A 90 5.45 19.54 3.37
C THR A 90 5.46 19.69 1.87
N GLU A 91 6.64 19.72 1.23
CA GLU A 91 6.77 19.74 -0.23
C GLU A 91 6.18 18.49 -0.87
N LEU A 92 6.54 17.29 -0.37
CA LEU A 92 5.99 16.02 -0.82
C LEU A 92 4.46 15.99 -0.71
N LYS A 93 3.91 16.43 0.43
CA LYS A 93 2.46 16.57 0.62
C LYS A 93 1.81 17.51 -0.41
N ASN A 94 2.44 18.66 -0.69
CA ASN A 94 1.93 19.61 -1.67
C ASN A 94 1.93 19.03 -3.09
N ILE A 95 2.96 18.24 -3.44
CA ILE A 95 3.00 17.51 -4.72
C ILE A 95 1.86 16.51 -4.79
N CYS A 96 1.66 15.67 -3.76
CA CYS A 96 0.54 14.73 -3.71
C CYS A 96 -0.82 15.44 -3.91
N ASN A 97 -1.04 16.54 -3.20
CA ASN A 97 -2.26 17.34 -3.31
C ASN A 97 -2.43 17.92 -4.73
N GLY A 98 -1.36 18.44 -5.32
CA GLY A 98 -1.36 19.01 -6.66
C GLY A 98 -1.65 17.98 -7.75
N GLU A 99 -1.15 16.76 -7.56
CA GLU A 99 -1.38 15.62 -8.44
C GLU A 99 -2.71 14.89 -8.14
N GLY A 100 -3.40 15.20 -7.06
CA GLY A 100 -4.60 14.46 -6.62
C GLY A 100 -4.29 13.02 -6.24
N VAL A 101 -3.14 12.78 -5.62
CA VAL A 101 -2.66 11.48 -5.16
C VAL A 101 -2.81 11.37 -3.64
N THR A 102 -3.37 10.27 -3.17
CA THR A 102 -3.56 9.97 -1.75
C THR A 102 -2.37 9.19 -1.20
N SER A 103 -1.81 9.65 -0.09
CA SER A 103 -0.80 8.92 0.69
C SER A 103 -1.48 7.95 1.65
N LEU A 104 -1.11 6.66 1.61
CA LEU A 104 -1.78 5.63 2.42
C LEU A 104 -0.97 5.19 3.64
N LEU A 105 0.29 4.86 3.44
CA LEU A 105 1.16 4.36 4.49
C LEU A 105 2.64 4.60 4.18
N ILE A 106 3.48 4.42 5.21
CA ILE A 106 4.94 4.42 5.09
C ILE A 106 5.45 3.06 5.55
N MET A 107 6.13 2.32 4.68
CA MET A 107 6.86 1.11 5.02
C MET A 107 8.18 1.49 5.68
N CYS A 108 8.38 1.09 6.94
CA CYS A 108 9.55 1.42 7.74
C CYS A 108 10.51 0.24 7.80
N ASP A 109 11.64 0.35 7.11
CA ASP A 109 12.70 -0.64 7.12
C ASP A 109 13.95 -0.11 7.83
N SER A 110 14.80 -1.03 8.34
CA SER A 110 16.10 -0.70 8.92
C SER A 110 16.08 0.22 10.16
N GLU A 111 14.98 0.24 10.91
CA GLU A 111 14.86 0.99 12.16
C GLU A 111 15.27 0.17 13.40
N GLY A 112 15.60 -1.11 13.22
CA GLY A 112 15.95 -2.08 14.26
C GLY A 112 14.95 -3.22 14.39
N LYS A 113 15.09 -4.06 15.42
CA LYS A 113 14.17 -5.14 15.71
C LYS A 113 13.18 -4.71 16.78
N VAL A 114 11.88 -4.64 16.44
CA VAL A 114 10.83 -4.28 17.41
C VAL A 114 10.69 -5.29 18.55
N GLY A 115 11.17 -6.52 18.34
CA GLY A 115 11.22 -7.60 19.33
C GLY A 115 12.67 -7.91 19.78
N ASP A 116 13.56 -6.93 19.84
CA ASP A 116 14.94 -7.19 20.28
C ASP A 116 14.95 -7.80 21.69
N PRO A 117 15.71 -8.88 21.95
CA PRO A 117 15.86 -9.45 23.29
C PRO A 117 16.43 -8.48 24.32
N ASP A 118 17.32 -7.57 23.90
CA ASP A 118 17.77 -6.47 24.74
C ASP A 118 16.69 -5.40 24.84
N GLU A 119 16.21 -5.13 26.04
CA GLU A 119 15.12 -4.18 26.26
C GLU A 119 15.50 -2.74 25.85
N ALA A 120 16.76 -2.32 26.07
CA ALA A 120 17.19 -0.98 25.69
C ALA A 120 17.25 -0.82 24.17
N ALA A 121 17.73 -1.85 23.45
CA ALA A 121 17.71 -1.89 21.99
C ALA A 121 16.27 -1.91 21.44
N ARG A 122 15.38 -2.68 22.06
CA ARG A 122 13.96 -2.73 21.70
C ARG A 122 13.28 -1.37 21.87
N ILE A 123 13.51 -0.67 23.00
CA ILE A 123 13.00 0.68 23.25
C ILE A 123 13.55 1.66 22.19
N THR A 124 14.84 1.63 21.93
CA THR A 124 15.47 2.47 20.91
C THR A 124 14.83 2.23 19.52
N THR A 125 14.57 0.98 19.17
CA THR A 125 13.88 0.64 17.92
C THR A 125 12.48 1.26 17.87
N VAL A 126 11.71 1.17 18.96
CA VAL A 126 10.37 1.80 19.05
C VAL A 126 10.49 3.31 18.84
N GLU A 127 11.44 3.97 19.52
CA GLU A 127 11.66 5.41 19.39
C GLU A 127 12.11 5.83 17.98
N ASN A 128 12.89 5.00 17.29
CA ASN A 128 13.29 5.25 15.90
C ASN A 128 12.08 5.36 14.96
N HIS A 129 10.98 4.67 15.27
CA HIS A 129 9.76 4.72 14.47
C HIS A 129 8.89 5.96 14.75
N TYR A 130 9.08 6.68 15.85
CA TYR A 130 8.24 7.83 16.21
C TYR A 130 8.23 8.90 15.13
N ARG A 131 9.40 9.21 14.55
CA ARG A 131 9.48 10.17 13.44
C ARG A 131 8.66 9.76 12.22
N TRP A 132 8.54 8.46 11.96
CA TRP A 132 7.75 7.95 10.82
C TRP A 132 6.26 8.06 11.10
N VAL A 133 5.84 7.92 12.36
CA VAL A 133 4.47 8.24 12.79
C VAL A 133 4.17 9.72 12.55
N ASP A 134 5.07 10.63 12.95
CA ASP A 134 4.88 12.08 12.73
C ASP A 134 4.82 12.43 11.25
N ILE A 135 5.70 11.84 10.41
CA ILE A 135 5.68 12.02 8.96
C ILE A 135 4.39 11.45 8.34
N ALA A 136 3.92 10.30 8.81
CA ALA A 136 2.67 9.70 8.34
C ALA A 136 1.47 10.62 8.62
N VAL A 137 1.42 11.25 9.81
CA VAL A 137 0.42 12.28 10.15
C VAL A 137 0.48 13.46 9.17
N GLU A 138 1.67 14.00 8.94
CA GLU A 138 1.84 15.16 8.06
C GLU A 138 1.41 14.83 6.62
N LEU A 139 1.78 13.65 6.09
CA LEU A 139 1.38 13.20 4.75
C LEU A 139 -0.11 12.81 4.64
N GLY A 140 -0.80 12.59 5.77
CA GLY A 140 -2.19 12.11 5.80
C GLY A 140 -2.32 10.60 5.59
N CYS A 141 -1.27 9.84 5.86
CA CYS A 141 -1.30 8.39 5.85
C CYS A 141 -2.17 7.86 7.00
N HIS A 142 -2.74 6.67 6.81
CA HIS A 142 -3.51 5.99 7.88
C HIS A 142 -2.66 5.03 8.71
N SER A 143 -1.45 4.67 8.25
CA SER A 143 -0.62 3.66 8.90
C SER A 143 0.87 3.89 8.68
N ILE A 144 1.68 3.31 9.57
CA ILE A 144 3.04 2.89 9.26
C ILE A 144 3.10 1.36 9.22
N ARG A 145 3.90 0.77 8.31
CA ARG A 145 4.19 -0.66 8.29
C ARG A 145 5.56 -0.89 8.89
N VAL A 146 5.65 -1.87 9.79
CA VAL A 146 6.88 -2.27 10.48
C VAL A 146 7.11 -3.77 10.35
N ASN A 147 8.33 -4.22 10.66
CA ASN A 147 8.69 -5.63 10.64
C ASN A 147 8.70 -6.21 12.05
N ALA A 148 8.06 -7.36 12.28
CA ALA A 148 8.06 -8.06 13.56
C ALA A 148 9.35 -8.87 13.78
N ALA A 149 10.51 -8.24 13.58
CA ALA A 149 11.81 -8.86 13.74
C ALA A 149 12.14 -9.07 15.23
N SER A 150 12.62 -10.27 15.58
CA SER A 150 13.02 -10.67 16.91
C SER A 150 14.05 -11.80 16.85
N ASP A 151 14.53 -12.28 18.01
CA ASP A 151 15.42 -13.45 18.13
C ASP A 151 14.94 -14.36 19.27
N GLY A 152 15.27 -15.65 19.20
CA GLY A 152 14.90 -16.65 20.18
C GLY A 152 14.02 -17.75 19.62
N ASP A 153 13.35 -18.50 20.51
CA ASP A 153 12.37 -19.50 20.13
C ASP A 153 11.02 -18.85 19.72
N TRP A 154 10.09 -19.67 19.27
CA TRP A 154 8.76 -19.26 18.80
C TRP A 154 8.03 -18.32 19.75
N ASN A 155 7.91 -18.72 21.03
CA ASN A 155 7.16 -17.97 22.02
C ASN A 155 7.91 -16.72 22.46
N THR A 156 9.24 -16.81 22.64
CA THR A 156 10.09 -15.68 22.99
C THR A 156 10.01 -14.59 21.93
N GLN A 157 10.15 -14.94 20.66
CA GLN A 157 10.05 -13.96 19.56
C GLN A 157 8.67 -13.33 19.51
N ARG A 158 7.57 -14.12 19.68
CA ARG A 158 6.21 -13.60 19.72
C ARG A 158 6.02 -12.55 20.82
N ASP A 159 6.43 -12.90 22.04
CA ASP A 159 6.20 -12.05 23.21
C ASP A 159 7.02 -10.76 23.14
N LEU A 160 8.28 -10.84 22.71
CA LEU A 160 9.14 -9.68 22.51
C LEU A 160 8.64 -8.76 21.37
N ALA A 161 8.24 -9.33 20.23
CA ALA A 161 7.67 -8.57 19.14
C ALA A 161 6.36 -7.88 19.56
N ALA A 162 5.50 -8.58 20.32
CA ALA A 162 4.27 -8.01 20.85
C ALA A 162 4.52 -6.87 21.83
N ASP A 163 5.56 -6.94 22.70
CA ASP A 163 5.92 -5.84 23.61
C ASP A 163 6.32 -4.58 22.83
N GLY A 164 7.23 -4.71 21.86
CA GLY A 164 7.67 -3.55 21.08
C GLY A 164 6.55 -2.95 20.21
N LEU A 165 5.76 -3.82 19.56
CA LEU A 165 4.61 -3.38 18.77
C LEU A 165 3.56 -2.68 19.62
N ARG A 166 3.26 -3.17 20.83
CA ARG A 166 2.34 -2.52 21.76
C ARG A 166 2.81 -1.12 22.11
N ARG A 167 4.06 -0.96 22.52
CA ARG A 167 4.67 0.35 22.87
C ARG A 167 4.56 1.32 21.68
N LEU A 168 4.88 0.88 20.48
CA LEU A 168 4.78 1.71 19.28
C LEU A 168 3.32 2.05 18.95
N THR A 169 2.41 1.09 19.06
CA THR A 169 0.99 1.30 18.79
C THR A 169 0.36 2.28 19.78
N GLU A 170 0.69 2.19 21.07
CA GLU A 170 0.23 3.15 22.10
C GLU A 170 0.74 4.58 21.84
N PHE A 171 1.93 4.73 21.25
CA PHE A 171 2.40 6.04 20.81
C PHE A 171 1.60 6.53 19.59
N ALA A 172 1.45 5.70 18.57
CA ALA A 172 0.79 6.05 17.31
C ALA A 172 -0.73 6.28 17.46
N ASP A 173 -1.36 5.62 18.44
CA ASP A 173 -2.79 5.79 18.75
C ASP A 173 -3.13 7.23 19.15
N ARG A 174 -2.22 7.96 19.78
CA ARG A 174 -2.40 9.36 20.21
C ARG A 174 -2.64 10.32 19.06
N VAL A 175 -2.28 9.90 17.84
CA VAL A 175 -2.36 10.70 16.61
C VAL A 175 -3.10 9.96 15.49
N ASP A 176 -3.91 8.97 15.85
CA ASP A 176 -4.77 8.20 14.95
C ASP A 176 -4.06 7.40 13.84
N ILE A 177 -2.77 7.06 14.01
CA ILE A 177 -2.01 6.22 13.08
C ILE A 177 -2.07 4.76 13.52
N ASN A 178 -2.28 3.83 12.55
CA ASN A 178 -2.16 2.41 12.80
C ASN A 178 -0.71 1.94 12.65
N VAL A 179 -0.34 0.95 13.43
CA VAL A 179 0.91 0.18 13.29
C VAL A 179 0.55 -1.17 12.69
N ILE A 180 0.97 -1.40 11.45
CA ILE A 180 0.67 -2.66 10.75
C ILE A 180 1.93 -3.45 10.49
N VAL A 181 1.81 -4.76 10.49
CA VAL A 181 2.94 -5.67 10.30
C VAL A 181 2.74 -6.48 9.03
N GLU A 182 3.77 -6.50 8.20
CA GLU A 182 3.84 -7.36 7.02
C GLU A 182 4.45 -8.71 7.37
N ASN A 183 3.97 -9.79 6.75
CA ASN A 183 4.71 -11.05 6.69
C ASN A 183 5.96 -10.85 5.82
N HIS A 184 7.11 -10.61 6.45
CA HIS A 184 8.32 -10.14 5.76
C HIS A 184 9.58 -10.84 6.25
N GLY A 185 9.77 -12.09 5.83
CA GLY A 185 10.96 -12.91 6.09
C GLY A 185 11.03 -13.54 7.49
N GLY A 186 11.81 -14.58 7.62
CA GLY A 186 11.97 -15.33 8.86
C GLY A 186 10.66 -15.85 9.42
N ILE A 187 10.53 -15.85 10.74
CA ILE A 187 9.34 -16.38 11.42
C ILE A 187 8.08 -15.55 11.12
N SER A 188 8.21 -14.25 10.81
CA SER A 188 7.06 -13.40 10.49
C SER A 188 6.37 -13.77 9.18
N SER A 189 7.05 -14.55 8.33
CA SER A 189 6.46 -15.19 7.13
C SER A 189 5.52 -16.36 7.45
N ASN A 190 5.38 -16.76 8.72
CA ASN A 190 4.35 -17.71 9.16
C ASN A 190 3.10 -16.93 9.57
N GLY A 191 2.01 -17.06 8.79
CA GLY A 191 0.76 -16.34 9.02
C GLY A 191 0.17 -16.60 10.41
N ALA A 192 0.17 -17.85 10.87
CA ALA A 192 -0.35 -18.20 12.19
C ALA A 192 0.46 -17.55 13.32
N TRP A 193 1.81 -17.54 13.21
CA TRP A 193 2.67 -16.88 14.18
C TRP A 193 2.42 -15.37 14.24
N LEU A 194 2.37 -14.72 13.07
CA LEU A 194 2.15 -13.28 13.03
C LEU A 194 0.76 -12.92 13.55
N ALA A 195 -0.25 -13.70 13.24
CA ALA A 195 -1.59 -13.54 13.81
C ALA A 195 -1.60 -13.68 15.35
N GLU A 196 -0.79 -14.60 15.92
CA GLU A 196 -0.60 -14.70 17.38
C GLU A 196 0.07 -13.45 17.96
N VAL A 197 1.08 -12.88 17.28
CA VAL A 197 1.72 -11.62 17.70
C VAL A 197 0.66 -10.51 17.79
N ILE A 198 -0.15 -10.33 16.74
CA ILE A 198 -1.17 -9.26 16.73
C ILE A 198 -2.22 -9.47 17.82
N ARG A 199 -2.68 -10.73 18.04
CA ARG A 199 -3.60 -11.04 19.15
C ARG A 199 -2.96 -10.76 20.52
N THR A 200 -1.65 -11.01 20.67
CA THR A 200 -0.92 -10.73 21.92
C THR A 200 -0.77 -9.22 22.14
N VAL A 201 -0.58 -8.42 21.09
CA VAL A 201 -0.61 -6.94 21.18
C VAL A 201 -1.98 -6.46 21.68
N ASP A 202 -3.07 -7.06 21.23
CA ASP A 202 -4.45 -6.75 21.67
C ASP A 202 -4.76 -5.25 21.66
N HIS A 203 -4.55 -4.60 20.52
CA HIS A 203 -4.81 -3.18 20.34
C HIS A 203 -5.49 -2.92 18.98
N PRO A 204 -6.58 -2.14 18.91
CA PRO A 204 -7.36 -1.97 17.68
C PRO A 204 -6.60 -1.30 16.54
N ARG A 205 -5.56 -0.52 16.85
CA ARG A 205 -4.69 0.11 15.85
C ARG A 205 -3.49 -0.73 15.45
N CYS A 206 -3.24 -1.87 16.11
CA CYS A 206 -2.27 -2.85 15.63
C CYS A 206 -2.95 -3.79 14.63
N GLY A 207 -2.32 -4.05 13.49
CA GLY A 207 -2.89 -4.91 12.47
C GLY A 207 -1.85 -5.50 11.55
N THR A 208 -2.30 -6.01 10.40
CA THR A 208 -1.44 -6.63 9.40
C THR A 208 -1.51 -5.91 8.06
N LEU A 209 -0.46 -6.10 7.26
CA LEU A 209 -0.40 -5.87 5.83
C LEU A 209 -0.08 -7.23 5.18
N PRO A 210 -1.09 -8.11 4.91
CA PRO A 210 -0.84 -9.37 4.25
C PRO A 210 -0.21 -9.16 2.88
N ASP A 211 1.00 -9.70 2.69
CA ASP A 211 1.71 -9.72 1.41
C ASP A 211 1.58 -11.08 0.74
N PHE A 212 1.27 -11.12 -0.55
CA PHE A 212 1.00 -12.35 -1.29
C PHE A 212 2.26 -13.13 -1.68
N GLY A 213 3.47 -12.60 -1.43
CA GLY A 213 4.73 -13.22 -1.83
C GLY A 213 5.63 -13.64 -0.67
N ASN A 214 5.54 -13.01 0.48
CA ASN A 214 6.53 -13.11 1.55
C ASN A 214 6.24 -14.25 2.55
N PHE A 215 6.15 -15.49 2.07
CA PHE A 215 5.88 -16.68 2.91
C PHE A 215 7.08 -17.62 3.06
N TYR A 216 8.29 -17.20 2.69
CA TYR A 216 9.52 -17.96 2.90
C TYR A 216 10.11 -17.67 4.28
N MET A 217 10.15 -18.70 5.13
CA MET A 217 10.62 -18.60 6.53
C MET A 217 12.13 -18.88 6.70
N GLY A 218 12.87 -19.07 5.60
CA GLY A 218 14.27 -19.45 5.60
C GLY A 218 14.52 -20.95 5.32
N GLU A 219 15.78 -21.32 5.13
CA GLU A 219 16.15 -22.68 4.70
C GLU A 219 15.69 -23.80 5.63
N GLU A 220 15.70 -23.57 6.94
CA GLU A 220 15.32 -24.57 7.92
C GLU A 220 13.81 -24.82 7.99
N ARG A 221 12.98 -23.79 7.73
CA ARG A 221 11.51 -23.84 7.89
C ARG A 221 10.76 -23.90 6.57
N GLY A 222 11.43 -23.56 5.45
CA GLY A 222 10.82 -23.57 4.12
C GLY A 222 9.73 -22.53 3.92
N TRP A 223 8.70 -22.90 3.16
CA TRP A 223 7.57 -22.02 2.83
C TRP A 223 6.36 -22.32 3.72
N TYR A 224 5.70 -21.28 4.20
CA TYR A 224 4.33 -21.37 4.72
C TYR A 224 3.35 -21.39 3.56
N ASP A 225 2.19 -22.03 3.72
CA ASP A 225 1.17 -22.02 2.67
C ASP A 225 0.65 -20.58 2.47
N ILE A 226 0.72 -20.08 1.24
CA ILE A 226 0.41 -18.69 0.90
C ILE A 226 -1.07 -18.38 1.20
N TYR A 227 -1.97 -19.28 0.82
CA TYR A 227 -3.41 -19.07 0.98
C TYR A 227 -3.82 -19.12 2.43
N GLN A 228 -3.33 -20.12 3.17
CA GLN A 228 -3.51 -20.21 4.61
C GLN A 228 -2.93 -18.98 5.33
N GLY A 229 -1.75 -18.52 4.91
CA GLY A 229 -1.11 -17.35 5.49
C GLY A 229 -1.93 -16.07 5.29
N VAL A 230 -2.49 -15.88 4.11
CA VAL A 230 -3.41 -14.74 3.87
C VAL A 230 -4.68 -14.90 4.72
N GLU A 231 -5.29 -16.10 4.79
CA GLU A 231 -6.45 -16.37 5.67
C GLU A 231 -6.16 -16.07 7.14
N ASP A 232 -4.98 -16.44 7.65
CA ASP A 232 -4.57 -16.20 9.05
C ASP A 232 -4.45 -14.69 9.36
N LEU A 233 -4.00 -13.89 8.40
CA LEU A 233 -3.67 -12.47 8.57
C LEU A 233 -4.84 -11.53 8.28
N MET A 234 -5.75 -11.90 7.36
CA MET A 234 -6.86 -11.04 6.95
C MET A 234 -7.77 -10.54 8.08
N PRO A 235 -8.04 -11.28 9.18
CA PRO A 235 -8.83 -10.76 10.30
C PRO A 235 -8.25 -9.49 10.95
N PHE A 236 -6.99 -9.18 10.74
CA PHE A 236 -6.28 -8.03 11.30
C PHE A 236 -5.85 -7.02 10.23
N ALA A 237 -6.16 -7.27 8.95
CA ALA A 237 -5.66 -6.49 7.83
C ALA A 237 -6.17 -5.05 7.85
N LYS A 238 -5.25 -4.10 7.61
CA LYS A 238 -5.53 -2.68 7.40
C LYS A 238 -5.00 -2.17 6.05
N GLY A 239 -4.34 -3.04 5.30
CA GLY A 239 -3.85 -2.90 3.94
C GLY A 239 -3.59 -4.30 3.39
N VAL A 240 -3.35 -4.44 2.09
CA VAL A 240 -3.00 -5.69 1.42
C VAL A 240 -1.94 -5.39 0.37
N SER A 241 -0.83 -6.15 0.36
CA SER A 241 0.21 -6.08 -0.68
C SER A 241 0.05 -7.21 -1.69
N ALA A 242 -0.26 -6.85 -2.93
CA ALA A 242 -0.37 -7.78 -4.05
C ALA A 242 1.00 -7.98 -4.74
N LYS A 243 1.92 -8.63 -4.05
CA LYS A 243 3.28 -8.89 -4.56
C LYS A 243 3.28 -9.86 -5.74
N THR A 244 3.85 -9.40 -6.86
CA THR A 244 4.03 -10.18 -8.09
C THR A 244 5.50 -10.27 -8.47
N HIS A 245 5.85 -11.37 -9.16
CA HIS A 245 7.19 -11.58 -9.69
C HIS A 245 7.16 -11.90 -11.19
N ASN A 246 6.46 -12.95 -11.59
CA ASN A 246 6.55 -13.52 -12.92
C ASN A 246 5.15 -13.63 -13.55
N PHE A 247 5.05 -13.35 -14.85
CA PHE A 247 3.80 -13.41 -15.58
C PHE A 247 3.84 -14.44 -16.71
N ASP A 248 2.69 -15.07 -16.97
CA ASP A 248 2.46 -15.85 -18.16
C ASP A 248 2.08 -14.94 -19.37
N ASP A 249 1.92 -15.54 -20.55
CA ASP A 249 1.57 -14.81 -21.78
C ASP A 249 0.18 -14.15 -21.71
N ALA A 250 -0.69 -14.60 -20.80
CA ALA A 250 -2.01 -14.02 -20.55
C ALA A 250 -1.98 -12.90 -19.49
N GLY A 251 -0.82 -12.63 -18.90
CA GLY A 251 -0.63 -11.62 -17.86
C GLY A 251 -1.14 -12.07 -16.50
N ASN A 252 -1.20 -13.38 -16.22
CA ASN A 252 -1.45 -13.90 -14.89
C ASN A 252 -0.13 -14.13 -14.16
N GLU A 253 -0.12 -13.94 -12.86
CA GLU A 253 1.03 -14.32 -12.04
C GLU A 253 1.17 -15.85 -12.07
N ARG A 254 2.40 -16.37 -12.35
CA ARG A 254 2.62 -17.80 -12.63
C ARG A 254 2.53 -18.69 -11.41
N ASP A 255 2.92 -18.18 -10.27
CA ASP A 255 3.16 -18.98 -9.06
C ASP A 255 2.03 -18.89 -8.03
N LYS A 256 1.06 -17.97 -8.27
CA LYS A 256 -0.03 -17.65 -7.33
C LYS A 256 -1.37 -17.51 -8.05
N ASP A 257 -2.43 -18.13 -7.51
CA ASP A 257 -3.80 -17.92 -7.97
C ASP A 257 -4.37 -16.64 -7.35
N TYR A 258 -4.32 -15.55 -8.09
CA TYR A 258 -4.79 -14.23 -7.67
C TYR A 258 -6.30 -14.16 -7.45
N LEU A 259 -7.11 -14.92 -8.20
CA LEU A 259 -8.55 -15.00 -7.94
C LEU A 259 -8.83 -15.64 -6.59
N ARG A 260 -8.10 -16.70 -6.23
CA ARG A 260 -8.23 -17.36 -4.92
C ARG A 260 -7.77 -16.42 -3.80
N LEU A 261 -6.63 -15.73 -3.94
CA LEU A 261 -6.13 -14.79 -2.94
C LEU A 261 -7.13 -13.65 -2.70
N LEU A 262 -7.65 -13.06 -3.77
CA LEU A 262 -8.58 -11.94 -3.65
C LEU A 262 -9.96 -12.38 -3.13
N ARG A 263 -10.40 -13.63 -3.36
CA ARG A 263 -11.58 -14.17 -2.66
C ARG A 263 -11.36 -14.22 -1.15
N ILE A 264 -10.21 -14.71 -0.69
CA ILE A 264 -9.87 -14.73 0.75
C ILE A 264 -9.93 -13.31 1.32
N VAL A 265 -9.37 -12.33 0.61
CA VAL A 265 -9.41 -10.92 1.01
C VAL A 265 -10.85 -10.40 1.12
N LEU A 266 -11.68 -10.69 0.13
CA LEU A 266 -13.07 -10.20 0.06
C LEU A 266 -13.99 -10.94 1.03
N ASP A 267 -13.78 -12.24 1.26
CA ASP A 267 -14.52 -13.07 2.23
C ASP A 267 -14.27 -12.62 3.67
N ALA A 268 -13.07 -12.09 3.95
CA ALA A 268 -12.76 -11.45 5.23
C ALA A 268 -13.44 -10.07 5.40
N GLY A 269 -14.18 -9.59 4.41
CA GLY A 269 -14.89 -8.30 4.44
C GLY A 269 -14.01 -7.09 4.10
N TYR A 270 -12.77 -7.29 3.66
CA TYR A 270 -11.89 -6.19 3.30
C TYR A 270 -12.35 -5.49 2.01
N ARG A 271 -12.40 -4.16 2.03
CA ARG A 271 -12.83 -3.30 0.91
C ARG A 271 -11.92 -2.08 0.72
N GLY A 272 -10.70 -2.12 1.27
CA GLY A 272 -9.71 -1.05 1.18
C GLY A 272 -8.83 -1.14 -0.06
N TYR A 273 -7.62 -0.61 0.04
CA TYR A 273 -6.64 -0.62 -1.04
C TYR A 273 -5.88 -1.95 -1.11
N VAL A 274 -5.65 -2.42 -2.34
CA VAL A 274 -4.76 -3.54 -2.67
C VAL A 274 -3.55 -2.96 -3.41
N GLY A 275 -2.39 -3.00 -2.76
CA GLY A 275 -1.17 -2.37 -3.25
C GLY A 275 -0.48 -3.19 -4.32
N VAL A 276 -0.21 -2.60 -5.48
CA VAL A 276 0.69 -3.17 -6.48
C VAL A 276 2.10 -3.16 -5.93
N GLU A 277 2.72 -4.34 -5.80
CA GLU A 277 4.12 -4.49 -5.45
C GLU A 277 4.81 -5.50 -6.37
N TYR A 278 5.53 -4.99 -7.37
CA TYR A 278 6.25 -5.80 -8.35
C TYR A 278 7.73 -5.93 -7.98
N GLU A 279 8.20 -7.16 -7.80
CA GLU A 279 9.61 -7.48 -7.50
C GLU A 279 10.25 -8.44 -8.52
N GLY A 280 9.59 -8.71 -9.65
CA GLY A 280 10.11 -9.61 -10.67
C GLY A 280 11.33 -9.06 -11.39
N ASN A 281 12.11 -9.99 -11.96
CA ASN A 281 13.33 -9.68 -12.70
C ASN A 281 13.21 -9.95 -14.22
N GLU A 282 12.12 -10.57 -14.67
CA GLU A 282 11.92 -10.93 -16.09
C GLU A 282 11.41 -9.72 -16.92
N LYS A 283 10.81 -8.74 -16.26
CA LYS A 283 10.26 -7.54 -16.89
C LYS A 283 10.87 -6.27 -16.29
N PRO A 284 10.92 -5.16 -17.06
CA PRO A 284 11.16 -3.85 -16.48
C PRO A 284 10.11 -3.49 -15.42
N GLU A 285 10.47 -2.70 -14.41
CA GLU A 285 9.56 -2.30 -13.32
C GLU A 285 8.25 -1.71 -13.83
N ALA A 286 8.31 -0.80 -14.79
CA ALA A 286 7.12 -0.18 -15.34
C ALA A 286 6.17 -1.19 -16.03
N GLU A 287 6.70 -2.18 -16.75
CA GLU A 287 5.91 -3.24 -17.36
C GLU A 287 5.30 -4.15 -16.30
N GLY A 288 6.08 -4.55 -15.29
CA GLY A 288 5.60 -5.39 -14.19
C GLY A 288 4.50 -4.72 -13.36
N ILE A 289 4.63 -3.43 -13.06
CA ILE A 289 3.60 -2.63 -12.37
C ILE A 289 2.30 -2.61 -13.18
N LEU A 290 2.37 -2.35 -14.49
CA LEU A 290 1.19 -2.32 -15.36
C LEU A 290 0.53 -3.70 -15.47
N LEU A 291 1.31 -4.79 -15.53
CA LEU A 291 0.79 -6.16 -15.55
C LEU A 291 0.10 -6.51 -14.23
N THR A 292 0.70 -6.15 -13.08
CA THR A 292 0.08 -6.35 -11.77
C THR A 292 -1.23 -5.59 -11.65
N LYS A 293 -1.24 -4.30 -12.04
CA LYS A 293 -2.46 -3.49 -12.05
C LYS A 293 -3.55 -4.11 -12.92
N ALA A 294 -3.21 -4.50 -14.15
CA ALA A 294 -4.16 -5.13 -15.07
C ALA A 294 -4.69 -6.47 -14.53
N LEU A 295 -3.85 -7.27 -13.85
CA LEU A 295 -4.26 -8.49 -13.18
C LEU A 295 -5.28 -8.20 -12.07
N LEU A 296 -5.02 -7.22 -11.21
CA LEU A 296 -5.95 -6.81 -10.15
C LEU A 296 -7.28 -6.31 -10.73
N GLU A 297 -7.25 -5.49 -11.79
CA GLU A 297 -8.46 -5.01 -12.46
C GLU A 297 -9.30 -6.16 -13.03
N ARG A 298 -8.68 -7.13 -13.73
CA ARG A 298 -9.38 -8.32 -14.24
C ARG A 298 -9.97 -9.19 -13.14
N CYS A 299 -9.22 -9.40 -12.05
CA CYS A 299 -9.74 -10.16 -10.92
C CYS A 299 -10.94 -9.45 -10.27
N ARG A 300 -10.89 -8.13 -10.10
CA ARG A 300 -11.98 -7.33 -9.56
C ARG A 300 -13.24 -7.44 -10.43
N GLU A 301 -13.09 -7.30 -11.75
CA GLU A 301 -14.21 -7.47 -12.70
C GLU A 301 -14.83 -8.87 -12.62
N THR A 302 -13.98 -9.90 -12.52
CA THR A 302 -14.42 -11.30 -12.42
C THR A 302 -15.18 -11.57 -11.11
N LEU A 303 -14.74 -10.97 -10.01
CA LEU A 303 -15.30 -11.21 -8.67
C LEU A 303 -16.50 -10.30 -8.35
N THR A 304 -16.68 -9.18 -9.05
CA THR A 304 -17.79 -8.25 -8.78
C THR A 304 -19.16 -8.92 -8.74
N PRO A 305 -19.53 -9.85 -9.64
CA PRO A 305 -20.84 -10.51 -9.57
C PRO A 305 -21.03 -11.43 -8.36
N GLU A 306 -19.94 -11.87 -7.73
CA GLU A 306 -19.97 -12.75 -6.53
C GLU A 306 -20.20 -11.97 -5.23
N TYR A 307 -19.88 -10.66 -5.22
CA TYR A 307 -19.88 -9.80 -4.01
C TYR A 307 -20.74 -8.54 -4.12
N ALA A 308 -21.50 -8.40 -5.23
CA ALA A 308 -22.41 -7.27 -5.51
C ALA A 308 -23.75 -7.37 -4.76
#